data_ae3c22cdcd7325ff8a33deeb8b6e175f
#
_entry.id   ae3c22cdcd7325ff8a33deeb8b6e175f
#
_cell.length_a   1.000
_cell.length_b   1.000
_cell.length_c   1.000
_cell.angle_alpha   90.00
_cell.angle_beta   90.00
_cell.angle_gamma   90.00
#
_symmetry.space_group_name_H-M   'P 1'
#
loop_
_entity.id
_entity.type
_entity.pdbx_description
1 polymer ?
#
loop_
_entity_poly.entity_id
_entity_poly.type
_entity_poly.pdbx_seq_one_letter_code
_entity_poly.pdbx_strand_id
1 'polypeptide(L)'
;MADKKTRKGKRDSVIVLCAHSDDQVFGVGGTLAKYAKEGKRIIIIVFSYGEKSHPWLKRKITVKMRVQESHDASEIIGAEKTIFYGVEEGKFKDMIISRMIDQKLRNIFSKYRPSRIFTHSSDDPLPDHRELNQFVLEFCNIIDYKGDVLSFDVWNPFKLGERNLPRIVVDISDTFKLKISALKCFRSQWMSMASLLWSVYYRAIKNGFANHCRYAEVFYKIR
;
A
#
# COMPACT_ATOMS: atom_id res chain seq x y z
N MET A 1 -17.30 42.08 -17.46
CA MET A 1 -17.02 40.62 -17.66
C MET A 1 -16.02 40.18 -16.61
N ALA A 2 -16.47 39.54 -15.53
CA ALA A 2 -15.62 39.14 -14.43
C ALA A 2 -15.07 37.73 -14.71
N ASP A 3 -13.77 37.66 -14.75
CA ASP A 3 -12.97 36.46 -15.04
C ASP A 3 -13.20 35.40 -13.94
N LYS A 4 -13.97 34.36 -14.25
CA LYS A 4 -14.13 33.17 -13.41
C LYS A 4 -12.82 32.36 -13.44
N LYS A 5 -11.80 32.81 -12.68
CA LYS A 5 -10.70 31.93 -12.29
C LYS A 5 -11.26 30.75 -11.52
N THR A 6 -11.50 29.65 -12.21
CA THR A 6 -11.80 28.35 -11.62
C THR A 6 -10.67 28.00 -10.64
N ARG A 7 -10.96 28.12 -9.33
CA ARG A 7 -10.11 27.52 -8.29
C ARG A 7 -10.00 26.03 -8.62
N LYS A 8 -8.89 25.60 -9.20
CA LYS A 8 -8.52 24.18 -9.27
C LYS A 8 -8.54 23.65 -7.84
N GLY A 9 -9.63 22.99 -7.46
CA GLY A 9 -9.77 22.37 -6.15
C GLY A 9 -8.55 21.49 -5.91
N LYS A 10 -7.96 21.59 -4.71
CA LYS A 10 -6.80 20.80 -4.31
C LYS A 10 -7.17 19.32 -4.44
N ARG A 11 -6.50 18.60 -5.37
CA ARG A 11 -6.74 17.17 -5.58
C ARG A 11 -6.50 16.41 -4.28
N ASP A 12 -7.45 15.59 -3.88
CA ASP A 12 -7.33 14.71 -2.73
C ASP A 12 -6.15 13.74 -2.91
N SER A 13 -5.44 13.45 -1.82
CA SER A 13 -4.24 12.61 -1.85
C SER A 13 -4.41 11.43 -0.91
N VAL A 14 -3.95 10.28 -1.37
CA VAL A 14 -3.90 9.03 -0.61
C VAL A 14 -2.46 8.55 -0.56
N ILE A 15 -1.99 8.18 0.63
CA ILE A 15 -0.65 7.62 0.83
C ILE A 15 -0.77 6.15 1.22
N VAL A 16 0.05 5.31 0.61
CA VAL A 16 0.25 3.92 1.02
C VAL A 16 1.65 3.77 1.57
N LEU A 17 1.75 3.23 2.78
CA LEU A 17 3.00 2.90 3.46
C LEU A 17 3.10 1.38 3.51
N CYS A 18 4.03 0.81 2.77
CA CYS A 18 4.21 -0.63 2.65
C CYS A 18 5.66 -1.04 2.93
N ALA A 19 5.82 -2.23 3.50
CA ALA A 19 7.11 -2.77 3.87
C ALA A 19 7.93 -3.14 2.63
N HIS A 20 7.33 -3.86 1.69
CA HIS A 20 7.98 -4.35 0.48
C HIS A 20 7.31 -3.82 -0.79
N SER A 21 7.96 -4.04 -1.92
CA SER A 21 7.64 -3.38 -3.18
C SER A 21 6.41 -3.90 -3.93
N ASP A 22 5.77 -4.96 -3.45
CA ASP A 22 4.56 -5.61 -4.01
C ASP A 22 3.34 -5.54 -3.08
N ASP A 23 3.53 -5.26 -1.80
CA ASP A 23 2.49 -5.25 -0.77
C ASP A 23 1.31 -4.33 -1.11
N GLN A 24 1.60 -3.14 -1.65
CA GLN A 24 0.56 -2.17 -2.04
C GLN A 24 -0.38 -2.74 -3.10
N VAL A 25 0.11 -3.60 -3.98
CA VAL A 25 -0.72 -4.21 -5.00
C VAL A 25 -1.53 -5.37 -4.42
N PHE A 26 -0.91 -6.24 -3.62
CA PHE A 26 -1.61 -7.32 -2.93
C PHE A 26 -2.71 -6.80 -2.01
N GLY A 27 -2.40 -5.83 -1.18
CA GLY A 27 -3.30 -5.33 -0.13
C GLY A 27 -4.39 -4.40 -0.66
N VAL A 28 -4.02 -3.41 -1.49
CA VAL A 28 -4.89 -2.25 -1.80
C VAL A 28 -4.94 -1.86 -3.28
N GLY A 29 -4.34 -2.65 -4.19
CA GLY A 29 -4.14 -2.29 -5.59
C GLY A 29 -5.40 -1.95 -6.36
N GLY A 30 -6.51 -2.68 -6.13
CA GLY A 30 -7.79 -2.39 -6.78
C GLY A 30 -8.38 -1.05 -6.35
N THR A 31 -8.32 -0.75 -5.06
CA THR A 31 -8.76 0.53 -4.48
C THR A 31 -7.90 1.69 -4.95
N LEU A 32 -6.58 1.53 -5.03
CA LEU A 32 -5.69 2.57 -5.54
C LEU A 32 -6.00 2.90 -6.99
N ALA A 33 -6.19 1.88 -7.84
CA ALA A 33 -6.57 2.06 -9.23
C ALA A 33 -7.92 2.78 -9.37
N LYS A 34 -8.90 2.47 -8.50
CA LYS A 34 -10.18 3.18 -8.45
C LYS A 34 -9.99 4.65 -8.08
N TYR A 35 -9.23 4.92 -7.01
CA TYR A 35 -8.97 6.29 -6.55
C TYR A 35 -8.19 7.11 -7.59
N ALA A 36 -7.25 6.50 -8.30
CA ALA A 36 -6.55 7.15 -9.41
C ALA A 36 -7.51 7.54 -10.54
N LYS A 37 -8.44 6.64 -10.93
CA LYS A 37 -9.51 6.94 -11.89
C LYS A 37 -10.45 8.05 -11.43
N GLU A 38 -10.70 8.14 -10.12
CA GLU A 38 -11.47 9.24 -9.49
C GLU A 38 -10.68 10.55 -9.42
N GLY A 39 -9.45 10.60 -9.92
CA GLY A 39 -8.61 11.79 -9.96
C GLY A 39 -7.85 12.07 -8.67
N LYS A 40 -7.82 11.16 -7.69
CA LYS A 40 -7.00 11.32 -6.48
C LYS A 40 -5.52 11.12 -6.79
N ARG A 41 -4.67 11.74 -6.00
CA ARG A 41 -3.22 11.59 -6.08
C ARG A 41 -2.81 10.38 -5.25
N ILE A 42 -2.22 9.39 -5.86
CA ILE A 42 -1.76 8.17 -5.19
C ILE A 42 -0.24 8.24 -5.01
N ILE A 43 0.21 8.22 -3.76
CA ILE A 43 1.62 8.23 -3.39
C ILE A 43 1.93 6.92 -2.67
N ILE A 44 2.86 6.15 -3.22
CA ILE A 44 3.30 4.88 -2.65
C ILE A 44 4.66 5.09 -2.00
N ILE A 45 4.81 4.66 -0.76
CA ILE A 45 6.07 4.72 0.00
C ILE A 45 6.44 3.31 0.41
N VAL A 46 7.52 2.80 -0.17
CA VAL A 46 8.07 1.47 0.07
C VAL A 46 9.26 1.59 1.00
N PHE A 47 9.23 0.90 2.13
CA PHE A 47 10.30 0.97 3.12
C PHE A 47 11.50 0.14 2.73
N SER A 48 11.33 -1.13 2.36
CA SER A 48 12.40 -2.02 1.91
C SER A 48 12.29 -2.34 0.42
N TYR A 49 13.44 -2.59 -0.20
CA TYR A 49 13.47 -3.10 -1.58
C TYR A 49 13.07 -4.58 -1.67
N GLY A 50 13.03 -5.33 -0.56
CA GLY A 50 12.84 -6.77 -0.59
C GLY A 50 14.07 -7.51 -1.11
N GLU A 51 15.26 -7.01 -0.79
CA GLU A 51 16.53 -7.50 -1.35
C GLU A 51 16.93 -8.90 -0.92
N LYS A 52 16.35 -9.43 0.17
CA LYS A 52 16.60 -10.80 0.64
C LYS A 52 15.81 -11.86 -0.14
N SER A 53 14.89 -11.45 -0.99
CA SER A 53 14.08 -12.38 -1.79
C SER A 53 14.88 -13.28 -2.75
N HIS A 54 16.11 -12.88 -3.12
CA HIS A 54 16.99 -13.62 -4.03
C HIS A 54 18.41 -13.72 -3.46
N PRO A 55 18.64 -14.56 -2.46
CA PRO A 55 19.95 -14.65 -1.78
C PRO A 55 21.11 -15.09 -2.69
N TRP A 56 20.80 -15.71 -3.85
CA TRP A 56 21.77 -16.11 -4.87
C TRP A 56 22.17 -15.00 -5.84
N LEU A 57 21.46 -13.87 -5.85
CA LEU A 57 21.80 -12.73 -6.71
C LEU A 57 22.56 -11.66 -5.92
N LYS A 58 23.41 -10.90 -6.64
CA LYS A 58 24.00 -9.70 -6.04
C LYS A 58 22.90 -8.72 -5.64
N ARG A 59 22.94 -8.20 -4.41
CA ARG A 59 21.95 -7.27 -3.85
C ARG A 59 21.55 -6.15 -4.84
N LYS A 60 22.53 -5.55 -5.53
CA LYS A 60 22.29 -4.46 -6.50
C LYS A 60 21.39 -4.89 -7.65
N ILE A 61 21.49 -6.13 -8.10
CA ILE A 61 20.67 -6.70 -9.19
C ILE A 61 19.23 -6.87 -8.69
N THR A 62 19.08 -7.50 -7.53
CA THR A 62 17.75 -7.71 -6.91
C THR A 62 17.04 -6.38 -6.67
N VAL A 63 17.72 -5.38 -6.09
CA VAL A 63 17.15 -4.05 -5.85
C VAL A 63 16.70 -3.40 -7.17
N LYS A 64 17.54 -3.41 -8.21
CA LYS A 64 17.18 -2.81 -9.51
C LYS A 64 15.93 -3.48 -10.10
N MET A 65 15.87 -4.79 -10.06
CA MET A 65 14.75 -5.58 -10.59
C MET A 65 13.46 -5.25 -9.82
N ARG A 66 13.49 -5.32 -8.48
CA ARG A 66 12.34 -5.05 -7.62
C ARG A 66 11.80 -3.62 -7.75
N VAL A 67 12.71 -2.65 -7.86
CA VAL A 67 12.33 -1.24 -8.08
C VAL A 67 11.64 -1.08 -9.42
N GLN A 68 12.17 -1.68 -10.50
CA GLN A 68 11.56 -1.60 -11.82
C GLN A 68 10.16 -2.24 -11.84
N GLU A 69 10.02 -3.45 -11.31
CA GLU A 69 8.73 -4.15 -11.23
C GLU A 69 7.69 -3.34 -10.44
N SER A 70 8.12 -2.70 -9.34
CA SER A 70 7.23 -1.84 -8.55
C SER A 70 6.82 -0.56 -9.30
N HIS A 71 7.72 0.02 -10.11
CA HIS A 71 7.36 1.16 -10.96
C HIS A 71 6.36 0.76 -12.05
N ASP A 72 6.60 -0.36 -12.74
CA ASP A 72 5.70 -0.88 -13.78
C ASP A 72 4.30 -1.15 -13.20
N ALA A 73 4.23 -1.77 -12.02
CA ALA A 73 2.98 -2.02 -11.32
C ALA A 73 2.27 -0.72 -10.89
N SER A 74 3.05 0.27 -10.42
CA SER A 74 2.55 1.59 -10.00
C SER A 74 1.96 2.39 -11.16
N GLU A 75 2.56 2.29 -12.35
CA GLU A 75 2.05 2.90 -13.57
C GLU A 75 0.69 2.32 -13.96
N ILE A 76 0.53 0.99 -13.94
CA ILE A 76 -0.76 0.31 -14.21
C ILE A 76 -1.85 0.77 -13.22
N ILE A 77 -1.50 0.96 -11.95
CA ILE A 77 -2.44 1.43 -10.92
C ILE A 77 -2.79 2.92 -11.11
N GLY A 78 -1.93 3.69 -11.79
CA GLY A 78 -2.07 5.12 -11.93
C GLY A 78 -1.55 5.91 -10.73
N ALA A 79 -0.52 5.39 -10.05
CA ALA A 79 0.15 6.11 -8.97
C ALA A 79 0.94 7.30 -9.49
N GLU A 80 0.84 8.45 -8.80
CA GLU A 80 1.58 9.66 -9.17
C GLU A 80 3.06 9.54 -8.82
N LYS A 81 3.38 8.84 -7.73
CA LYS A 81 4.75 8.70 -7.26
C LYS A 81 4.94 7.44 -6.42
N THR A 82 6.06 6.76 -6.65
CA THR A 82 6.59 5.70 -5.78
C THR A 82 7.94 6.12 -5.21
N ILE A 83 8.08 6.02 -3.89
CA ILE A 83 9.27 6.47 -3.14
C ILE A 83 9.80 5.27 -2.36
N PHE A 84 11.10 5.03 -2.44
CA PHE A 84 11.78 3.96 -1.71
C PHE A 84 12.68 4.55 -0.62
N TYR A 85 12.61 4.02 0.59
CA TYR A 85 13.48 4.43 1.69
C TYR A 85 14.72 3.54 1.85
N GLY A 86 14.67 2.32 1.34
CA GLY A 86 15.79 1.38 1.36
C GLY A 86 16.15 0.91 2.77
N VAL A 87 15.15 0.76 3.62
CA VAL A 87 15.28 0.09 4.92
C VAL A 87 15.62 -1.37 4.67
N GLU A 88 16.56 -1.92 5.41
CA GLU A 88 16.94 -3.33 5.30
C GLU A 88 15.91 -4.20 6.00
N GLU A 89 15.52 -5.32 5.36
CA GLU A 89 14.57 -6.29 5.94
C GLU A 89 15.06 -6.81 7.29
N GLY A 90 14.15 -6.83 8.27
CA GLY A 90 14.43 -7.23 9.65
C GLY A 90 15.18 -6.18 10.49
N LYS A 91 15.35 -4.95 9.98
CA LYS A 91 15.99 -3.83 10.70
C LYS A 91 15.16 -2.54 10.65
N PHE A 92 13.84 -2.67 10.54
CA PHE A 92 12.96 -1.53 10.33
C PHE A 92 13.08 -0.51 11.45
N LYS A 93 12.96 -0.94 12.70
CA LYS A 93 12.99 -0.07 13.88
C LYS A 93 14.26 0.78 13.96
N ASP A 94 15.42 0.13 13.85
CA ASP A 94 16.70 0.82 13.97
C ASP A 94 16.98 1.77 12.80
N MET A 95 16.63 1.34 11.59
CA MET A 95 16.91 2.13 10.39
C MET A 95 15.92 3.27 10.17
N ILE A 96 14.70 3.18 10.66
CA ILE A 96 13.75 4.29 10.64
C ILE A 96 14.33 5.47 11.42
N ILE A 97 14.89 5.20 12.60
CA ILE A 97 15.51 6.22 13.45
C ILE A 97 16.79 6.75 12.79
N SER A 98 17.73 5.86 12.46
CA SER A 98 19.06 6.27 11.95
C SER A 98 19.00 7.02 10.62
N ARG A 99 17.97 6.79 9.79
CA ARG A 99 17.79 7.45 8.47
C ARG A 99 16.84 8.65 8.51
N MET A 100 16.39 9.06 9.70
CA MET A 100 15.47 10.19 9.87
C MET A 100 14.24 10.08 8.98
N ILE A 101 13.64 8.87 8.91
CA ILE A 101 12.51 8.59 8.00
C ILE A 101 11.28 9.37 8.44
N ASP A 102 11.07 9.58 9.73
CA ASP A 102 10.01 10.43 10.28
C ASP A 102 10.05 11.86 9.71
N GLN A 103 11.23 12.47 9.63
CA GLN A 103 11.39 13.80 9.06
C GLN A 103 11.08 13.83 7.55
N LYS A 104 11.53 12.80 6.80
CA LYS A 104 11.21 12.66 5.38
C LYS A 104 9.71 12.49 5.17
N LEU A 105 9.03 11.70 6.01
CA LEU A 105 7.59 11.54 5.97
C LEU A 105 6.85 12.85 6.30
N ARG A 106 7.26 13.61 7.31
CA ARG A 106 6.68 14.93 7.61
C ARG A 106 6.67 15.84 6.39
N ASN A 107 7.76 15.88 5.63
CA ASN A 107 7.84 16.67 4.41
C ASN A 107 6.85 16.20 3.34
N ILE A 108 6.68 14.88 3.19
CA ILE A 108 5.70 14.30 2.25
C ILE A 108 4.27 14.64 2.70
N PHE A 109 3.96 14.47 3.99
CA PHE A 109 2.64 14.76 4.55
C PHE A 109 2.29 16.24 4.44
N SER A 110 3.24 17.13 4.70
CA SER A 110 3.07 18.58 4.51
C SER A 110 2.78 18.94 3.05
N LYS A 111 3.51 18.31 2.11
CA LYS A 111 3.36 18.55 0.67
C LYS A 111 2.02 18.04 0.13
N TYR A 112 1.69 16.78 0.44
CA TYR A 112 0.55 16.10 -0.17
C TYR A 112 -0.73 16.22 0.65
N ARG A 113 -0.62 16.42 1.96
CA ARG A 113 -1.75 16.53 2.91
C ARG A 113 -2.79 15.43 2.68
N PRO A 114 -2.41 14.15 2.85
CA PRO A 114 -3.30 13.05 2.54
C PRO A 114 -4.56 13.09 3.40
N SER A 115 -5.70 12.75 2.81
CA SER A 115 -6.95 12.54 3.56
C SER A 115 -7.02 11.13 4.12
N ARG A 116 -6.27 10.19 3.53
CA ARG A 116 -6.28 8.77 3.88
C ARG A 116 -4.92 8.14 3.74
N ILE A 117 -4.62 7.25 4.68
CA ILE A 117 -3.41 6.43 4.71
C ILE A 117 -3.80 4.96 4.70
N PHE A 118 -3.05 4.15 3.95
CA PHE A 118 -3.10 2.70 4.03
C PHE A 118 -1.77 2.17 4.55
N THR A 119 -1.82 1.18 5.43
CA THR A 119 -0.64 0.47 5.94
C THR A 119 -0.98 -0.99 6.25
N HIS A 120 0.01 -1.77 6.66
CA HIS A 120 -0.19 -3.16 7.02
C HIS A 120 -1.06 -3.33 8.27
N SER A 121 -1.54 -4.54 8.47
CA SER A 121 -2.23 -4.94 9.67
C SER A 121 -1.26 -5.25 10.82
N SER A 122 -1.68 -5.00 12.05
CA SER A 122 -0.91 -5.33 13.27
C SER A 122 -0.80 -6.83 13.55
N ASP A 123 -1.64 -7.65 12.92
CA ASP A 123 -1.68 -9.12 13.07
C ASP A 123 -1.14 -9.84 11.82
N ASP A 124 -0.43 -9.13 10.93
CA ASP A 124 0.25 -9.77 9.79
C ASP A 124 1.37 -10.70 10.29
N PRO A 125 1.56 -11.89 9.67
CA PRO A 125 2.62 -12.83 10.06
C PRO A 125 4.04 -12.27 9.97
N LEU A 126 4.30 -11.36 9.03
CA LEU A 126 5.64 -10.81 8.82
C LEU A 126 5.99 -9.72 9.86
N PRO A 127 7.15 -9.84 10.54
CA PRO A 127 7.58 -8.83 11.50
C PRO A 127 7.69 -7.42 10.91
N ASP A 128 8.29 -7.25 9.74
CA ASP A 128 8.45 -5.95 9.07
C ASP A 128 7.11 -5.25 8.85
N HIS A 129 6.02 -6.00 8.56
CA HIS A 129 4.67 -5.48 8.40
C HIS A 129 4.12 -4.92 9.71
N ARG A 130 4.32 -5.67 10.82
CA ARG A 130 3.86 -5.24 12.15
C ARG A 130 4.65 -4.03 12.67
N GLU A 131 5.96 -4.03 12.47
CA GLU A 131 6.83 -2.91 12.86
C GLU A 131 6.46 -1.65 12.08
N LEU A 132 6.18 -1.77 10.77
CA LEU A 132 5.71 -0.65 9.98
C LEU A 132 4.34 -0.15 10.43
N ASN A 133 3.40 -1.03 10.74
CA ASN A 133 2.10 -0.65 11.29
C ASN A 133 2.26 0.18 12.57
N GLN A 134 3.06 -0.31 13.53
CA GLN A 134 3.33 0.40 14.77
C GLN A 134 3.95 1.77 14.52
N PHE A 135 4.99 1.84 13.68
CA PHE A 135 5.63 3.10 13.33
C PHE A 135 4.64 4.11 12.71
N VAL A 136 3.77 3.66 11.80
CA VAL A 136 2.78 4.54 11.15
C VAL A 136 1.80 5.11 12.18
N LEU A 137 1.33 4.30 13.13
CA LEU A 137 0.43 4.78 14.19
C LEU A 137 1.11 5.78 15.11
N GLU A 138 2.33 5.50 15.55
CA GLU A 138 3.14 6.41 16.36
C GLU A 138 3.41 7.74 15.60
N PHE A 139 3.82 7.65 14.35
CA PHE A 139 4.02 8.82 13.49
C PHE A 139 2.76 9.67 13.36
N CYS A 140 1.62 9.04 13.08
CA CYS A 140 0.32 9.74 12.97
C CYS A 140 -0.09 10.42 14.28
N ASN A 141 0.25 9.82 15.43
CA ASN A 141 0.00 10.44 16.74
C ASN A 141 0.90 11.67 16.95
N ILE A 142 2.19 11.56 16.64
CA ILE A 142 3.17 12.65 16.81
C ILE A 142 2.81 13.87 15.95
N ILE A 143 2.31 13.67 14.72
CA ILE A 143 1.94 14.77 13.82
C ILE A 143 0.48 15.22 13.97
N ASP A 144 -0.25 14.65 14.91
CA ASP A 144 -1.70 14.88 15.12
C ASP A 144 -2.50 14.72 13.82
N TYR A 145 -2.24 13.65 13.08
CA TYR A 145 -2.91 13.38 11.81
C TYR A 145 -4.41 13.18 12.02
N LYS A 146 -5.24 13.85 11.22
CA LYS A 146 -6.71 13.86 11.37
C LYS A 146 -7.45 13.04 10.31
N GLY A 147 -6.75 12.47 9.33
CA GLY A 147 -7.37 11.62 8.31
C GLY A 147 -7.54 10.17 8.76
N ASP A 148 -8.15 9.36 7.91
CA ASP A 148 -8.32 7.93 8.16
C ASP A 148 -7.00 7.16 7.99
N VAL A 149 -6.67 6.29 8.94
CA VAL A 149 -5.61 5.28 8.81
C VAL A 149 -6.26 3.92 8.70
N LEU A 150 -6.06 3.28 7.56
CA LEU A 150 -6.67 2.00 7.20
C LEU A 150 -5.62 0.90 7.10
N SER A 151 -5.91 -0.26 7.67
CA SER A 151 -5.04 -1.43 7.53
C SER A 151 -5.53 -2.39 6.46
N PHE A 152 -4.56 -2.99 5.75
CA PHE A 152 -4.77 -4.07 4.80
C PHE A 152 -3.98 -5.33 5.18
N ASP A 153 -4.42 -6.47 4.66
CA ASP A 153 -3.75 -7.76 4.85
C ASP A 153 -3.08 -8.21 3.56
N VAL A 154 -1.89 -8.79 3.69
CA VAL A 154 -1.16 -9.45 2.59
C VAL A 154 -1.08 -10.96 2.84
N TRP A 155 -0.38 -11.40 3.89
CA TRP A 155 -0.05 -12.78 4.18
C TRP A 155 -1.05 -13.52 5.07
N ASN A 156 -2.20 -12.93 5.36
CA ASN A 156 -3.25 -13.53 6.17
C ASN A 156 -4.50 -13.84 5.32
N PRO A 157 -4.51 -14.93 4.51
CA PRO A 157 -5.64 -15.25 3.63
C PRO A 157 -6.89 -15.68 4.40
N PHE A 158 -6.71 -16.31 5.57
CA PHE A 158 -7.78 -16.75 6.45
C PHE A 158 -7.69 -15.97 7.75
N LYS A 159 -8.51 -14.96 7.90
CA LYS A 159 -8.63 -14.28 9.19
C LYS A 159 -9.23 -15.21 10.22
N LEU A 160 -8.43 -15.62 11.18
CA LEU A 160 -8.89 -16.29 12.39
C LEU A 160 -9.28 -15.20 13.40
N GLY A 161 -10.56 -14.93 13.50
CA GLY A 161 -11.12 -13.97 14.46
C GLY A 161 -11.70 -12.70 13.82
N GLU A 162 -12.71 -12.15 14.48
CA GLU A 162 -13.31 -10.87 14.11
C GLU A 162 -12.49 -9.73 14.74
N ARG A 163 -12.05 -8.79 13.91
CA ARG A 163 -11.56 -7.52 14.43
C ARG A 163 -12.75 -6.65 14.78
N ASN A 164 -12.85 -6.27 16.03
CA ASN A 164 -13.88 -5.33 16.50
C ASN A 164 -13.50 -3.87 16.11
N LEU A 165 -13.26 -3.66 14.80
CA LEU A 165 -12.85 -2.39 14.22
C LEU A 165 -13.81 -2.02 13.09
N PRO A 166 -14.07 -0.73 12.86
CA PRO A 166 -14.86 -0.27 11.73
C PRO A 166 -14.26 -0.74 10.40
N ARG A 167 -15.10 -1.31 9.53
CA ARG A 167 -14.71 -1.81 8.22
C ARG A 167 -15.07 -0.81 7.14
N ILE A 168 -14.16 -0.62 6.19
CA ILE A 168 -14.40 0.09 4.94
C ILE A 168 -14.32 -0.92 3.81
N VAL A 169 -15.40 -1.03 3.06
CA VAL A 169 -15.49 -1.90 1.88
C VAL A 169 -15.43 -1.04 0.63
N VAL A 170 -14.57 -1.41 -0.29
CA VAL A 170 -14.44 -0.73 -1.58
C VAL A 170 -14.73 -1.73 -2.69
N ASP A 171 -15.80 -1.46 -3.45
CA ASP A 171 -16.07 -2.17 -4.69
C ASP A 171 -14.98 -1.84 -5.72
N ILE A 172 -14.26 -2.88 -6.13
CA ILE A 172 -13.17 -2.82 -7.11
C ILE A 172 -13.49 -3.57 -8.39
N SER A 173 -14.76 -3.85 -8.66
CA SER A 173 -15.19 -4.65 -9.83
C SER A 173 -14.61 -4.12 -11.13
N ASP A 174 -14.58 -2.80 -11.32
CA ASP A 174 -14.07 -2.14 -12.52
C ASP A 174 -12.54 -2.00 -12.55
N THR A 175 -11.85 -2.26 -11.43
CA THR A 175 -10.41 -2.11 -11.30
C THR A 175 -9.68 -3.38 -10.91
N PHE A 176 -10.39 -4.47 -10.65
CA PHE A 176 -9.81 -5.76 -10.30
C PHE A 176 -8.85 -6.27 -11.39
N LYS A 177 -9.19 -6.09 -12.68
CA LYS A 177 -8.31 -6.45 -13.80
C LYS A 177 -6.98 -5.68 -13.74
N LEU A 178 -7.01 -4.39 -13.38
CA LEU A 178 -5.79 -3.57 -13.22
C LEU A 178 -4.94 -4.08 -12.07
N LYS A 179 -5.55 -4.42 -10.92
CA LYS A 179 -4.85 -5.06 -9.80
C LYS A 179 -4.12 -6.32 -10.25
N ILE A 180 -4.79 -7.22 -10.98
CA ILE A 180 -4.18 -8.47 -11.45
C ILE A 180 -3.07 -8.20 -12.47
N SER A 181 -3.24 -7.22 -13.36
CA SER A 181 -2.20 -6.81 -14.31
C SER A 181 -0.96 -6.25 -13.60
N ALA A 182 -1.17 -5.42 -12.57
CA ALA A 182 -0.08 -4.88 -11.75
C ALA A 182 0.67 -5.97 -10.97
N LEU A 183 -0.05 -6.97 -10.42
CA LEU A 183 0.59 -8.12 -9.76
C LEU A 183 1.50 -8.90 -10.73
N LYS A 184 1.14 -9.03 -12.00
CA LYS A 184 1.94 -9.73 -13.01
C LYS A 184 3.27 -9.03 -13.35
N CYS A 185 3.46 -7.77 -12.94
CA CYS A 185 4.74 -7.07 -13.10
C CYS A 185 5.84 -7.66 -12.20
N PHE A 186 5.49 -8.25 -11.06
CA PHE A 186 6.44 -8.81 -10.08
C PHE A 186 6.94 -10.21 -10.48
N ARG A 187 7.55 -10.32 -11.65
CA ARG A 187 8.05 -11.60 -12.20
C ARG A 187 9.10 -12.24 -11.33
N SER A 188 9.95 -11.44 -10.68
CA SER A 188 10.96 -11.93 -9.75
C SER A 188 10.35 -12.61 -8.53
N GLN A 189 9.10 -12.28 -8.18
CA GLN A 189 8.39 -12.79 -7.00
C GLN A 189 7.43 -13.95 -7.32
N TRP A 190 7.75 -14.76 -8.34
CA TRP A 190 6.85 -15.80 -8.85
C TRP A 190 6.41 -16.81 -7.78
N MET A 191 7.27 -17.13 -6.80
CA MET A 191 6.91 -18.04 -5.69
C MET A 191 5.86 -17.40 -4.76
N SER A 192 6.05 -16.14 -4.36
CA SER A 192 5.06 -15.38 -3.59
C SER A 192 3.78 -15.18 -4.40
N MET A 193 3.92 -14.93 -5.71
CA MET A 193 2.77 -14.84 -6.61
C MET A 193 1.98 -16.14 -6.67
N ALA A 194 2.64 -17.28 -6.85
CA ALA A 194 1.99 -18.59 -6.90
C ALA A 194 1.26 -18.91 -5.58
N SER A 195 1.87 -18.57 -4.45
CA SER A 195 1.29 -18.82 -3.12
C SER A 195 0.18 -17.84 -2.70
N LEU A 196 0.19 -16.59 -3.18
CA LEU A 196 -0.74 -15.56 -2.73
C LEU A 196 -1.84 -15.21 -3.75
N LEU A 197 -1.62 -15.44 -5.05
CA LEU A 197 -2.57 -15.01 -6.08
C LEU A 197 -3.97 -15.60 -5.88
N TRP A 198 -4.07 -16.88 -5.52
CA TRP A 198 -5.35 -17.52 -5.21
C TRP A 198 -6.08 -16.80 -4.07
N SER A 199 -5.34 -16.34 -3.05
CA SER A 199 -5.90 -15.64 -1.90
C SER A 199 -6.43 -14.26 -2.29
N VAL A 200 -5.80 -13.60 -3.26
CA VAL A 200 -6.28 -12.32 -3.83
C VAL A 200 -7.66 -12.52 -4.48
N TYR A 201 -7.80 -13.55 -5.33
CA TYR A 201 -9.10 -13.88 -5.94
C TYR A 201 -10.13 -14.27 -4.89
N TYR A 202 -9.77 -15.19 -4.00
CA TYR A 202 -10.67 -15.67 -2.93
C TYR A 202 -11.22 -14.51 -2.09
N ARG A 203 -10.33 -13.64 -1.59
CA ARG A 203 -10.74 -12.49 -0.77
C ARG A 203 -11.60 -11.50 -1.56
N ALA A 204 -11.21 -11.19 -2.80
CA ALA A 204 -11.96 -10.24 -3.62
C ALA A 204 -13.38 -10.75 -3.92
N ILE A 205 -13.52 -12.03 -4.26
CA ILE A 205 -14.83 -12.67 -4.55
C ILE A 205 -15.67 -12.77 -3.26
N LYS A 206 -15.10 -13.30 -2.17
CA LYS A 206 -15.78 -13.44 -0.88
C LYS A 206 -16.31 -12.10 -0.37
N ASN A 207 -15.45 -11.07 -0.39
CA ASN A 207 -15.83 -9.74 0.05
C ASN A 207 -16.83 -9.08 -0.90
N GLY A 208 -16.69 -9.31 -2.20
CA GLY A 208 -17.64 -8.83 -3.19
C GLY A 208 -19.01 -9.43 -2.99
N PHE A 209 -19.11 -10.75 -2.84
CA PHE A 209 -20.38 -11.45 -2.59
C PHE A 209 -21.07 -10.92 -1.32
N ALA A 210 -20.31 -10.78 -0.23
CA ALA A 210 -20.83 -10.25 1.04
C ALA A 210 -21.29 -8.80 0.99
N ASN A 211 -20.93 -8.04 -0.08
CA ASN A 211 -21.25 -6.62 -0.22
C ASN A 211 -21.94 -6.30 -1.57
N HIS A 212 -22.60 -7.28 -2.18
CA HIS A 212 -23.43 -7.15 -3.39
C HIS A 212 -22.68 -6.58 -4.60
N CYS A 213 -21.39 -6.89 -4.74
CA CYS A 213 -20.59 -6.56 -5.92
C CYS A 213 -19.71 -7.74 -6.35
N ARG A 214 -19.10 -7.65 -7.53
CA ARG A 214 -18.31 -8.78 -8.07
C ARG A 214 -17.00 -8.99 -7.34
N TYR A 215 -16.29 -7.90 -7.04
CA TYR A 215 -15.01 -7.91 -6.34
C TYR A 215 -14.94 -6.75 -5.35
N ALA A 216 -14.50 -6.99 -4.13
CA ALA A 216 -14.28 -5.95 -3.13
C ALA A 216 -12.97 -6.14 -2.37
N GLU A 217 -12.38 -5.02 -1.98
CA GLU A 217 -11.32 -4.94 -0.97
C GLU A 217 -11.92 -4.45 0.35
N VAL A 218 -11.43 -4.99 1.46
CA VAL A 218 -11.89 -4.66 2.82
C VAL A 218 -10.70 -4.19 3.64
N PHE A 219 -10.91 -3.07 4.30
CA PHE A 219 -9.93 -2.42 5.16
C PHE A 219 -10.51 -2.21 6.55
N TYR A 220 -9.64 -2.10 7.55
CA TYR A 220 -10.05 -1.78 8.91
C TYR A 220 -9.52 -0.41 9.29
N LYS A 221 -10.42 0.43 9.82
CA LYS A 221 -10.01 1.73 10.33
C LYS A 221 -9.34 1.53 11.68
N ILE A 222 -8.04 1.83 11.73
CA ILE A 222 -7.20 1.66 12.93
C ILE A 222 -6.93 2.99 13.62
N ARG A 223 -7.31 4.09 12.95
CA ARG A 223 -7.30 5.43 13.50
C ARG A 223 -8.24 6.36 12.71
#